data_37f1acf9ed55c8852fd2a312a69ebae8
#
_entry.id   37f1acf9ed55c8852fd2a312a69ebae8
#
_cell.length_a   1.000
_cell.length_b   1.000
_cell.length_c   1.000
_cell.angle_alpha   90.00
_cell.angle_beta   90.00
_cell.angle_gamma   90.00
#
_symmetry.space_group_name_H-M   'P 1'
#
loop_
_entity.id
_entity.type
_entity.pdbx_description
1 polymer ?
#
loop_
_entity_poly.entity_id
_entity_poly.type
_entity_poly.pdbx_seq_one_letter_code
_entity_poly.pdbx_strand_id
1 'polypeptide(L)'
;QRLAHENGLKVTIQMTYASLFNDEAVEIAKHDHDVYGDEIALSLLGLPCEEFREKYKTKDFCIWMFSMEDKKAIVNDVFEKFHDRFGFYPESTGSYYMDADLTNYIKATYPTVKCAVATCWEEGPKAYHTCNNSWYTLFDGGPWAPWIPSKQNTHAPAANAAEDSGIVAIPHLSRDLIACYDGNGSNFGTHPQNVLRGMIYDTKTWEYPYLYNLIDQYRSLGKYNNGYAYNMMFVGPGWMNKMGRWEQPYELLYKSYSDGCAYYGKLKKEGK
;
A
#
# COMPACT_ATOMS: atom_id res chain seq x y z
N GLN A 1 1.74 5.32 -13.87
CA GLN A 1 0.78 4.47 -14.58
C GLN A 1 1.26 4.12 -16.00
N ARG A 2 1.66 5.09 -16.85
CA ARG A 2 2.03 4.89 -18.27
C ARG A 2 2.96 3.68 -18.51
N LEU A 3 4.04 3.53 -17.76
CA LEU A 3 4.96 2.38 -17.92
C LEU A 3 4.31 1.03 -17.61
N ALA A 4 3.38 0.99 -16.67
CA ALA A 4 2.62 -0.23 -16.38
C ALA A 4 1.69 -0.56 -17.55
N HIS A 5 0.94 0.43 -18.06
CA HIS A 5 0.01 0.24 -19.18
C HIS A 5 0.73 -0.17 -20.47
N GLU A 6 1.88 0.43 -20.78
CA GLU A 6 2.73 0.04 -21.93
C GLU A 6 3.17 -1.45 -21.87
N ASN A 7 3.21 -2.01 -20.67
CA ASN A 7 3.51 -3.42 -20.42
C ASN A 7 2.27 -4.30 -20.19
N GLY A 8 1.07 -3.77 -20.44
CA GLY A 8 -0.19 -4.49 -20.29
C GLY A 8 -0.58 -4.81 -18.85
N LEU A 9 -0.02 -4.08 -17.90
CA LEU A 9 -0.36 -4.20 -16.47
C LEU A 9 -1.48 -3.24 -16.11
N LYS A 10 -2.26 -3.61 -15.10
CA LYS A 10 -3.18 -2.72 -14.39
C LYS A 10 -2.56 -2.28 -13.08
N VAL A 11 -2.99 -1.13 -12.58
CA VAL A 11 -2.53 -0.59 -11.30
C VAL A 11 -3.71 -0.30 -10.37
N THR A 12 -3.46 -0.30 -9.09
CA THR A 12 -4.38 0.24 -8.08
C THR A 12 -3.95 1.66 -7.74
N ILE A 13 -4.78 2.63 -8.08
CA ILE A 13 -4.54 4.06 -7.83
C ILE A 13 -5.10 4.40 -6.47
N GLN A 14 -4.25 4.55 -5.46
CA GLN A 14 -4.68 4.91 -4.12
C GLN A 14 -4.86 6.43 -3.98
N MET A 15 -6.10 6.89 -4.06
CA MET A 15 -6.45 8.28 -3.85
C MET A 15 -6.38 8.62 -2.37
N THR A 16 -5.61 9.64 -2.00
CA THR A 16 -5.61 10.21 -0.64
C THR A 16 -6.70 11.26 -0.50
N TYR A 17 -7.07 11.61 0.74
CA TYR A 17 -8.07 12.67 0.95
C TYR A 17 -7.68 13.97 0.25
N ALA A 18 -6.40 14.38 0.36
CA ALA A 18 -5.89 15.55 -0.34
C ALA A 18 -6.04 15.46 -1.87
N SER A 19 -5.81 14.30 -2.46
CA SER A 19 -5.92 14.13 -3.92
C SER A 19 -7.36 14.21 -4.43
N LEU A 20 -8.35 13.99 -3.57
CA LEU A 20 -9.78 14.14 -3.91
C LEU A 20 -10.20 15.61 -4.15
N PHE A 21 -9.40 16.56 -3.70
CA PHE A 21 -9.60 18.01 -3.98
C PHE A 21 -8.83 18.48 -5.22
N ASN A 22 -8.05 17.62 -5.85
CA ASN A 22 -7.30 17.93 -7.06
C ASN A 22 -8.03 17.37 -8.29
N ASP A 23 -8.61 18.24 -9.09
CA ASP A 23 -9.40 17.86 -10.27
C ASP A 23 -8.56 17.10 -11.30
N GLU A 24 -7.30 17.52 -11.53
CA GLU A 24 -6.41 16.84 -12.47
C GLU A 24 -6.11 15.39 -12.02
N ALA A 25 -5.84 15.20 -10.73
CA ALA A 25 -5.62 13.85 -10.18
C ALA A 25 -6.86 12.96 -10.32
N VAL A 26 -8.04 13.51 -10.09
CA VAL A 26 -9.31 12.80 -10.23
C VAL A 26 -9.58 12.42 -11.69
N GLU A 27 -9.39 13.35 -12.63
CA GLU A 27 -9.60 13.09 -14.06
C GLU A 27 -8.61 12.06 -14.62
N ILE A 28 -7.34 12.10 -14.18
CA ILE A 28 -6.35 11.07 -14.54
C ILE A 28 -6.79 9.70 -14.00
N ALA A 29 -7.23 9.62 -12.75
CA ALA A 29 -7.69 8.36 -12.17
C ALA A 29 -8.92 7.80 -12.90
N LYS A 30 -9.90 8.63 -13.25
CA LYS A 30 -11.06 8.23 -14.06
C LYS A 30 -10.65 7.74 -15.43
N HIS A 31 -9.81 8.50 -16.13
CA HIS A 31 -9.29 8.11 -17.44
C HIS A 31 -8.62 6.74 -17.40
N ASP A 32 -7.72 6.53 -16.44
CA ASP A 32 -6.98 5.28 -16.36
C ASP A 32 -7.88 4.10 -15.95
N HIS A 33 -8.89 4.37 -15.11
CA HIS A 33 -9.95 3.40 -14.80
C HIS A 33 -10.73 2.99 -16.05
N ASP A 34 -11.21 3.96 -16.82
CA ASP A 34 -12.09 3.72 -17.98
C ASP A 34 -11.31 3.08 -19.14
N VAL A 35 -10.08 3.51 -19.40
CA VAL A 35 -9.29 3.09 -20.56
C VAL A 35 -8.51 1.81 -20.30
N TYR A 36 -7.90 1.68 -19.12
CA TYR A 36 -7.01 0.56 -18.80
C TYR A 36 -7.60 -0.44 -17.81
N GLY A 37 -8.73 -0.08 -17.16
CA GLY A 37 -9.37 -0.89 -16.15
C GLY A 37 -8.58 -0.92 -14.84
N ASP A 38 -7.90 0.18 -14.54
CA ASP A 38 -7.22 0.36 -13.26
C ASP A 38 -8.24 0.46 -12.11
N GLU A 39 -7.85 0.02 -10.94
CA GLU A 39 -8.66 0.20 -9.75
C GLU A 39 -8.44 1.59 -9.16
N ILE A 40 -9.53 2.28 -8.80
CA ILE A 40 -9.47 3.49 -7.99
C ILE A 40 -9.77 3.09 -6.54
N ALA A 41 -8.74 3.12 -5.71
CA ALA A 41 -8.80 2.78 -4.29
C ALA A 41 -8.71 4.04 -3.42
N LEU A 42 -9.10 3.92 -2.16
CA LEU A 42 -9.04 5.01 -1.19
C LEU A 42 -7.96 4.75 -0.14
N SER A 43 -7.05 5.70 0.04
CA SER A 43 -6.04 5.65 1.10
C SER A 43 -6.41 6.54 2.27
N LEU A 44 -6.46 5.95 3.46
CA LEU A 44 -6.57 6.66 4.74
C LEU A 44 -5.21 7.15 5.26
N LEU A 45 -4.17 6.99 4.45
CA LEU A 45 -2.86 7.58 4.68
C LEU A 45 -2.82 8.96 4.02
N GLY A 46 -2.12 9.90 4.65
CA GLY A 46 -1.96 11.23 4.06
C GLY A 46 -3.27 12.02 4.05
N LEU A 47 -3.92 12.09 5.18
CA LEU A 47 -5.08 12.96 5.41
C LEU A 47 -4.77 14.47 5.36
N PRO A 48 -3.52 14.96 5.58
CA PRO A 48 -3.27 16.38 5.76
C PRO A 48 -3.40 17.16 4.45
N CYS A 49 -4.49 17.85 4.34
CA CYS A 49 -4.70 18.97 3.43
C CYS A 49 -5.28 20.15 4.23
N GLU A 50 -5.47 21.27 3.60
CA GLU A 50 -6.02 22.46 4.25
C GLU A 50 -7.43 22.18 4.78
N GLU A 51 -8.27 21.56 3.97
CA GLU A 51 -9.65 21.20 4.30
C GLU A 51 -9.72 20.27 5.52
N PHE A 52 -8.83 19.31 5.62
CA PHE A 52 -8.76 18.42 6.77
C PHE A 52 -8.39 19.17 8.06
N ARG A 53 -7.37 20.03 7.98
CA ARG A 53 -6.92 20.83 9.12
C ARG A 53 -7.96 21.82 9.59
N GLU A 54 -8.66 22.45 8.66
CA GLU A 54 -9.74 23.38 8.98
C GLU A 54 -10.92 22.69 9.66
N LYS A 55 -11.29 21.50 9.15
CA LYS A 55 -12.42 20.75 9.68
C LYS A 55 -12.15 20.14 11.06
N TYR A 56 -11.02 19.46 11.20
CA TYR A 56 -10.71 18.69 12.41
C TYR A 56 -9.86 19.43 13.42
N LYS A 57 -9.37 20.63 13.11
CA LYS A 57 -8.55 21.50 13.98
C LYS A 57 -7.37 20.80 14.62
N THR A 58 -6.76 19.88 13.88
CA THR A 58 -5.68 19.02 14.34
C THR A 58 -4.42 19.13 13.48
N LYS A 59 -3.28 18.80 14.08
CA LYS A 59 -2.01 18.60 13.38
C LYS A 59 -1.77 17.14 13.05
N ASP A 60 -2.55 16.25 13.66
CA ASP A 60 -2.48 14.82 13.41
C ASP A 60 -2.99 14.53 12.00
N PHE A 61 -2.38 13.54 11.36
CA PHE A 61 -2.62 13.28 9.95
C PHE A 61 -2.70 11.78 9.62
N CYS A 62 -2.62 10.96 10.63
CA CYS A 62 -2.67 9.51 10.47
C CYS A 62 -3.90 8.97 11.17
N ILE A 63 -4.72 8.19 10.47
CA ILE A 63 -6.00 7.71 10.99
C ILE A 63 -5.86 6.98 12.34
N TRP A 64 -4.77 6.28 12.57
CA TRP A 64 -4.52 5.56 13.82
C TRP A 64 -4.24 6.44 15.04
N MET A 65 -4.01 7.74 14.84
CA MET A 65 -3.74 8.70 15.93
C MET A 65 -5.01 9.23 16.58
N PHE A 66 -6.17 8.95 16.02
CA PHE A 66 -7.46 9.45 16.46
C PHE A 66 -8.19 8.47 17.37
N SER A 67 -9.12 9.01 18.19
CA SER A 67 -10.10 8.20 18.92
C SER A 67 -10.96 7.41 17.93
N MET A 68 -11.61 6.34 18.39
CA MET A 68 -12.51 5.57 17.51
C MET A 68 -13.70 6.40 17.03
N GLU A 69 -14.18 7.35 17.82
CA GLU A 69 -15.23 8.29 17.41
C GLU A 69 -14.76 9.18 16.28
N ASP A 70 -13.58 9.79 16.42
CA ASP A 70 -12.99 10.61 15.36
C ASP A 70 -12.63 9.79 14.11
N LYS A 71 -12.11 8.58 14.29
CA LYS A 71 -11.85 7.66 13.17
C LYS A 71 -13.11 7.43 12.33
N LYS A 72 -14.25 7.18 12.96
CA LYS A 72 -15.54 6.99 12.27
C LYS A 72 -15.94 8.24 11.49
N ALA A 73 -15.84 9.41 12.12
CA ALA A 73 -16.17 10.67 11.48
C ALA A 73 -15.27 10.93 10.25
N ILE A 74 -13.97 10.72 10.41
CA ILE A 74 -12.98 10.89 9.34
C ILE A 74 -13.21 9.90 8.20
N VAL A 75 -13.44 8.63 8.52
CA VAL A 75 -13.72 7.60 7.51
C VAL A 75 -14.93 7.97 6.69
N ASN A 76 -16.04 8.35 7.35
CA ASN A 76 -17.24 8.75 6.63
C ASN A 76 -16.97 9.94 5.69
N ASP A 77 -16.29 10.95 6.19
CA ASP A 77 -15.97 12.13 5.42
C ASP A 77 -15.12 11.82 4.17
N VAL A 78 -14.11 10.98 4.34
CA VAL A 78 -13.19 10.61 3.26
C VAL A 78 -13.89 9.71 2.23
N PHE A 79 -14.72 8.77 2.68
CA PHE A 79 -15.48 7.88 1.80
C PHE A 79 -16.58 8.62 1.04
N GLU A 80 -17.31 9.50 1.69
CA GLU A 80 -18.32 10.34 1.03
C GLU A 80 -17.65 11.28 0.01
N LYS A 81 -16.53 11.88 0.36
CA LYS A 81 -15.78 12.69 -0.61
C LYS A 81 -15.30 11.89 -1.80
N PHE A 82 -14.87 10.65 -1.58
CA PHE A 82 -14.53 9.74 -2.69
C PHE A 82 -15.74 9.47 -3.58
N HIS A 83 -16.87 9.13 -2.97
CA HIS A 83 -18.12 8.88 -3.70
C HIS A 83 -18.57 10.12 -4.50
N ASP A 84 -18.49 11.31 -3.94
CA ASP A 84 -18.80 12.58 -4.64
C ASP A 84 -17.94 12.78 -5.89
N ARG A 85 -16.68 12.30 -5.85
CA ARG A 85 -15.75 12.50 -6.97
C ARG A 85 -15.89 11.42 -8.06
N PHE A 86 -16.19 10.19 -7.68
CA PHE A 86 -16.17 9.04 -8.58
C PHE A 86 -17.55 8.44 -8.87
N GLY A 87 -18.58 8.72 -8.06
CA GLY A 87 -19.92 8.19 -8.21
C GLY A 87 -20.10 6.76 -7.68
N PHE A 88 -19.06 6.20 -7.05
CA PHE A 88 -19.09 4.87 -6.42
C PHE A 88 -18.22 4.86 -5.17
N TYR A 89 -18.43 3.88 -4.27
CA TYR A 89 -17.55 3.64 -3.13
C TYR A 89 -16.39 2.71 -3.51
N PRO A 90 -15.20 2.88 -2.90
CA PRO A 90 -14.05 2.05 -3.24
C PRO A 90 -14.24 0.59 -2.85
N GLU A 91 -13.67 -0.32 -3.63
CA GLU A 91 -13.60 -1.74 -3.28
C GLU A 91 -12.38 -2.07 -2.42
N SER A 92 -11.37 -1.21 -2.41
CA SER A 92 -10.20 -1.34 -1.55
C SER A 92 -9.84 -0.03 -0.86
N THR A 93 -9.28 -0.17 0.34
CA THR A 93 -8.78 0.95 1.13
C THR A 93 -7.44 0.59 1.76
N GLY A 94 -6.82 1.51 2.47
CA GLY A 94 -5.57 1.22 3.15
C GLY A 94 -5.06 2.34 4.04
N SER A 95 -4.16 1.95 4.95
CA SER A 95 -3.43 2.84 5.82
C SER A 95 -2.12 2.17 6.23
N TYR A 96 -1.24 2.85 6.96
CA TYR A 96 -0.11 2.15 7.58
C TYR A 96 -0.55 1.25 8.73
N TYR A 97 -1.55 1.67 9.51
CA TYR A 97 -2.04 0.96 10.68
C TYR A 97 -3.54 0.80 10.57
N MET A 98 -4.02 -0.42 10.73
CA MET A 98 -5.44 -0.74 10.77
C MET A 98 -5.71 -1.75 11.89
N ASP A 99 -6.62 -1.40 12.77
CA ASP A 99 -7.10 -2.27 13.84
C ASP A 99 -8.44 -2.93 13.51
N ALA A 100 -8.84 -3.90 14.30
CA ALA A 100 -10.08 -4.65 14.11
C ALA A 100 -11.31 -3.73 14.18
N ASP A 101 -11.33 -2.78 15.11
CA ASP A 101 -12.48 -1.88 15.29
C ASP A 101 -12.68 -1.01 14.03
N LEU A 102 -11.59 -0.43 13.51
CA LEU A 102 -11.64 0.37 12.29
C LEU A 102 -12.04 -0.49 11.07
N THR A 103 -11.46 -1.66 10.93
CA THR A 103 -11.74 -2.58 9.83
C THR A 103 -13.20 -3.04 9.84
N ASN A 104 -13.72 -3.42 11.00
CA ASN A 104 -15.11 -3.81 11.17
C ASN A 104 -16.07 -2.65 10.89
N TYR A 105 -15.73 -1.44 11.34
CA TYR A 105 -16.54 -0.26 11.06
C TYR A 105 -16.62 0.03 9.57
N ILE A 106 -15.48 0.02 8.88
CA ILE A 106 -15.42 0.23 7.43
C ILE A 106 -16.29 -0.80 6.71
N LYS A 107 -16.14 -2.09 7.04
CA LYS A 107 -16.92 -3.15 6.39
C LYS A 107 -18.42 -3.03 6.64
N ALA A 108 -18.81 -2.69 7.85
CA ALA A 108 -20.23 -2.53 8.21
C ALA A 108 -20.88 -1.32 7.53
N THR A 109 -20.13 -0.22 7.38
CA THR A 109 -20.64 1.04 6.81
C THR A 109 -20.54 1.08 5.29
N TYR A 110 -19.44 0.54 4.75
CA TYR A 110 -19.11 0.52 3.32
C TYR A 110 -18.90 -0.93 2.83
N PRO A 111 -19.98 -1.70 2.64
CA PRO A 111 -19.91 -3.12 2.31
C PRO A 111 -19.25 -3.42 0.95
N THR A 112 -19.09 -2.41 0.10
CA THR A 112 -18.34 -2.49 -1.16
C THR A 112 -16.86 -2.80 -0.93
N VAL A 113 -16.29 -2.43 0.22
CA VAL A 113 -14.89 -2.69 0.54
C VAL A 113 -14.67 -4.20 0.68
N LYS A 114 -13.80 -4.72 -0.17
CA LYS A 114 -13.42 -6.15 -0.25
C LYS A 114 -12.04 -6.42 0.33
N CYS A 115 -11.14 -5.44 0.27
CA CYS A 115 -9.79 -5.59 0.80
C CYS A 115 -9.25 -4.31 1.41
N ALA A 116 -8.26 -4.48 2.26
CA ALA A 116 -7.53 -3.38 2.87
C ALA A 116 -6.03 -3.66 2.84
N VAL A 117 -5.24 -2.61 2.56
CA VAL A 117 -3.78 -2.67 2.55
C VAL A 117 -3.25 -1.98 3.80
N ALA A 118 -2.47 -2.67 4.60
CA ALA A 118 -1.79 -2.07 5.74
C ALA A 118 -0.39 -2.65 5.96
N THR A 119 0.44 -1.86 6.61
CA THR A 119 1.77 -2.27 7.02
C THR A 119 1.74 -2.98 8.35
N CYS A 120 0.97 -2.43 9.29
CA CYS A 120 0.81 -2.91 10.65
C CYS A 120 -0.68 -3.08 10.95
N TRP A 121 -0.98 -4.15 11.67
CA TRP A 121 -2.34 -4.52 12.05
C TRP A 121 -2.41 -4.60 13.58
N GLU A 122 -3.50 -4.12 14.20
CA GLU A 122 -3.70 -4.05 15.66
C GLU A 122 -2.73 -3.14 16.42
N GLU A 123 -1.71 -2.62 15.79
CA GLU A 123 -0.84 -1.65 16.42
C GLU A 123 -1.42 -0.23 16.31
N GLY A 124 -1.28 0.52 17.36
CA GLY A 124 -1.78 1.89 17.44
C GLY A 124 -0.66 2.93 17.57
N PRO A 125 -1.02 4.17 17.91
CA PRO A 125 -0.08 5.28 18.06
C PRO A 125 1.08 4.98 19.01
N LYS A 126 0.84 4.17 20.02
CA LYS A 126 1.85 3.80 21.02
C LYS A 126 2.96 2.95 20.41
N ALA A 127 2.62 1.98 19.58
CA ALA A 127 3.58 1.17 18.86
C ALA A 127 4.37 2.02 17.86
N TYR A 128 3.71 2.92 17.14
CA TYR A 128 4.36 3.85 16.23
C TYR A 128 5.39 4.74 16.93
N HIS A 129 5.08 5.25 18.11
CA HIS A 129 5.99 6.12 18.87
C HIS A 129 7.13 5.36 19.55
N THR A 130 6.91 4.11 19.92
CA THR A 130 7.93 3.30 20.61
C THR A 130 8.86 2.56 19.65
N CYS A 131 8.40 2.30 18.43
CA CYS A 131 9.19 1.66 17.38
C CYS A 131 9.64 2.67 16.32
N ASN A 132 10.56 3.57 16.66
CA ASN A 132 11.18 4.45 15.69
C ASN A 132 11.76 3.70 14.49
N ASN A 133 12.06 2.42 14.67
CA ASN A 133 12.55 1.54 13.62
C ASN A 133 11.46 0.78 12.88
N SER A 134 10.19 0.88 13.27
CA SER A 134 9.08 0.21 12.56
C SER A 134 8.90 0.74 11.14
N TRP A 135 9.29 1.97 10.88
CA TRP A 135 9.39 2.52 9.54
C TRP A 135 10.37 1.75 8.64
N TYR A 136 11.31 1.07 9.22
CA TYR A 136 12.34 0.34 8.50
C TYR A 136 11.97 -1.12 8.26
N THR A 137 11.39 -1.76 9.23
CA THR A 137 10.92 -3.14 9.09
C THR A 137 9.50 -3.22 8.56
N LEU A 138 8.66 -2.23 8.90
CA LEU A 138 7.27 -2.07 8.44
C LEU A 138 6.47 -3.37 8.43
N PHE A 139 6.67 -4.20 9.46
CA PHE A 139 5.97 -5.45 9.58
C PHE A 139 5.89 -5.91 11.02
N ASP A 140 4.70 -6.09 11.47
CA ASP A 140 4.34 -6.40 12.84
C ASP A 140 4.17 -7.90 13.15
N GLY A 141 4.55 -8.76 12.21
CA GLY A 141 4.54 -10.22 12.41
C GLY A 141 3.30 -10.95 11.93
N GLY A 142 2.37 -10.30 11.25
CA GLY A 142 1.19 -10.94 10.63
C GLY A 142 1.54 -11.89 9.48
N PRO A 143 0.54 -12.50 8.81
CA PRO A 143 0.76 -13.37 7.67
C PRO A 143 1.55 -12.72 6.54
N TRP A 144 2.31 -13.50 5.80
CA TRP A 144 3.15 -13.03 4.69
C TRP A 144 2.44 -12.94 3.34
N ALA A 145 1.23 -13.43 3.29
CA ALA A 145 0.35 -13.40 2.13
C ALA A 145 -0.99 -12.80 2.55
N PRO A 146 -1.84 -12.36 1.62
CA PRO A 146 -3.19 -11.90 1.94
C PRO A 146 -3.95 -12.94 2.77
N TRP A 147 -4.71 -12.48 3.76
CA TRP A 147 -5.54 -13.31 4.63
C TRP A 147 -6.86 -12.63 4.94
N ILE A 148 -7.81 -13.39 5.48
CA ILE A 148 -9.05 -12.84 6.04
C ILE A 148 -8.84 -12.66 7.53
N PRO A 149 -8.76 -11.43 8.05
CA PRO A 149 -8.51 -11.21 9.46
C PRO A 149 -9.72 -11.52 10.33
N SER A 150 -9.45 -11.89 11.58
CA SER A 150 -10.46 -12.00 12.61
C SER A 150 -11.05 -10.63 12.94
N LYS A 151 -12.36 -10.58 13.21
CA LYS A 151 -13.04 -9.39 13.74
C LYS A 151 -12.49 -8.91 15.08
N GLN A 152 -11.80 -9.77 15.83
CA GLN A 152 -11.28 -9.45 17.14
C GLN A 152 -9.83 -9.01 17.14
N ASN A 153 -9.07 -9.45 16.11
CA ASN A 153 -7.65 -9.17 15.99
C ASN A 153 -7.22 -9.31 14.54
N THR A 154 -6.90 -8.23 13.89
CA THR A 154 -6.54 -8.23 12.47
C THR A 154 -5.20 -8.90 12.17
N HIS A 155 -4.31 -9.09 13.15
CA HIS A 155 -3.10 -9.92 12.98
C HIS A 155 -3.42 -11.39 12.72
N ALA A 156 -4.49 -11.88 13.34
CA ALA A 156 -4.86 -13.28 13.26
C ALA A 156 -5.79 -13.54 12.08
N PRO A 157 -5.55 -14.59 11.28
CA PRO A 157 -6.56 -15.09 10.38
C PRO A 157 -7.81 -15.50 11.14
N ALA A 158 -8.99 -15.29 10.55
CA ALA A 158 -10.25 -15.75 11.10
C ALA A 158 -10.24 -17.27 11.21
N ALA A 159 -10.57 -17.80 12.39
CA ALA A 159 -10.61 -19.24 12.64
C ALA A 159 -11.86 -19.90 12.06
N ASN A 160 -12.92 -19.13 11.85
CA ASN A 160 -14.20 -19.59 11.34
C ASN A 160 -15.02 -18.44 10.74
N ALA A 161 -16.14 -18.75 10.10
CA ALA A 161 -16.99 -17.78 9.43
C ALA A 161 -17.59 -16.70 10.37
N ALA A 162 -17.75 -16.98 11.65
CA ALA A 162 -18.28 -15.99 12.60
C ALA A 162 -17.26 -14.91 12.93
N GLU A 163 -15.98 -15.24 12.86
CA GLU A 163 -14.86 -14.33 13.09
C GLU A 163 -14.40 -13.59 11.83
N ASP A 164 -14.84 -14.01 10.66
CA ASP A 164 -14.49 -13.43 9.38
C ASP A 164 -14.87 -11.95 9.33
N SER A 165 -13.88 -11.08 9.14
CA SER A 165 -14.08 -9.63 9.02
C SER A 165 -14.80 -9.22 7.74
N GLY A 166 -14.87 -10.08 6.74
CA GLY A 166 -15.42 -9.79 5.42
C GLY A 166 -14.49 -8.94 4.53
N ILE A 167 -13.26 -8.71 4.96
CA ILE A 167 -12.23 -7.97 4.22
C ILE A 167 -11.00 -8.86 4.07
N VAL A 168 -10.37 -8.83 2.91
CA VAL A 168 -9.05 -9.44 2.71
C VAL A 168 -7.99 -8.43 3.14
N ALA A 169 -7.19 -8.79 4.12
CA ALA A 169 -6.02 -8.02 4.52
C ALA A 169 -4.87 -8.27 3.56
N ILE A 170 -4.27 -7.21 3.05
CA ILE A 170 -3.14 -7.25 2.12
C ILE A 170 -1.94 -6.61 2.82
N PRO A 171 -0.86 -7.36 3.08
CA PRO A 171 0.32 -6.79 3.72
C PRO A 171 1.01 -5.81 2.77
N HIS A 172 1.23 -4.58 3.25
CA HIS A 172 1.96 -3.55 2.53
C HIS A 172 3.47 -3.79 2.68
N LEU A 173 3.96 -4.85 2.08
CA LEU A 173 5.37 -5.20 2.16
C LEU A 173 5.86 -5.92 0.91
N SER A 174 7.16 -5.74 0.64
CA SER A 174 7.98 -6.62 -0.16
C SER A 174 9.14 -7.04 0.72
N ARG A 175 9.28 -8.32 1.00
CA ARG A 175 10.29 -8.74 1.94
C ARG A 175 11.62 -9.04 1.29
N ASP A 176 12.62 -8.41 1.84
CA ASP A 176 13.99 -8.91 1.84
C ASP A 176 14.50 -8.91 3.28
N LEU A 177 14.40 -10.05 3.94
CA LEU A 177 14.86 -10.18 5.32
C LEU A 177 16.38 -10.04 5.43
N ILE A 178 17.12 -10.46 4.43
CA ILE A 178 18.59 -10.37 4.43
C ILE A 178 18.99 -8.91 4.39
N ALA A 179 18.43 -8.14 3.46
CA ALA A 179 18.67 -6.70 3.38
C ALA A 179 18.24 -5.94 4.65
N CYS A 180 17.21 -6.42 5.36
CA CYS A 180 16.81 -5.85 6.63
C CYS A 180 17.85 -6.06 7.74
N TYR A 181 18.58 -7.17 7.72
CA TYR A 181 19.53 -7.53 8.76
C TYR A 181 20.96 -7.09 8.48
N ASP A 182 21.35 -6.93 7.24
CA ASP A 182 22.72 -6.58 6.86
C ASP A 182 23.16 -5.16 7.23
N GLY A 183 22.26 -4.35 7.73
CA GLY A 183 22.58 -3.07 8.33
C GLY A 183 23.21 -2.00 7.41
N ASN A 184 23.31 -2.27 6.13
CA ASN A 184 23.97 -1.41 5.14
C ASN A 184 23.08 -0.30 4.59
N GLY A 185 22.30 0.34 5.44
CA GLY A 185 21.41 1.42 5.01
C GLY A 185 20.12 0.96 4.31
N SER A 186 19.95 -0.34 4.11
CA SER A 186 18.75 -0.96 3.57
C SER A 186 17.69 -1.22 4.64
N ASN A 187 17.66 -0.40 5.66
CA ASN A 187 16.66 -0.40 6.74
C ASN A 187 15.20 -0.36 6.25
N PHE A 188 15.01 -0.33 4.95
CA PHE A 188 13.73 -0.30 4.28
C PHE A 188 13.39 -1.61 3.56
N GLY A 189 14.10 -2.68 3.83
CA GLY A 189 14.01 -3.93 3.06
C GLY A 189 12.62 -4.56 2.99
N THR A 190 11.72 -4.25 3.92
CA THR A 190 10.33 -4.74 3.88
C THR A 190 9.36 -3.79 3.17
N HIS A 191 9.73 -2.54 2.95
CA HIS A 191 8.83 -1.60 2.31
C HIS A 191 8.72 -1.88 0.80
N PRO A 192 7.52 -1.94 0.18
CA PRO A 192 7.34 -2.29 -1.22
C PRO A 192 8.11 -1.42 -2.21
N GLN A 193 8.39 -0.18 -1.87
CA GLN A 193 9.18 0.71 -2.69
C GLN A 193 10.68 0.40 -2.65
N ASN A 194 11.15 -0.31 -1.66
CA ASN A 194 12.56 -0.67 -1.55
C ASN A 194 12.99 -1.73 -2.55
N VAL A 195 12.04 -2.47 -3.09
CA VAL A 195 12.28 -3.29 -4.29
C VAL A 195 12.88 -2.45 -5.41
N LEU A 196 12.45 -1.20 -5.53
CA LEU A 196 12.95 -0.26 -6.51
C LEU A 196 14.23 0.46 -6.08
N ARG A 197 14.49 0.51 -4.78
CA ARG A 197 15.56 1.31 -4.17
C ARG A 197 16.73 0.48 -3.67
N GLY A 198 16.50 -0.74 -3.24
CA GLY A 198 17.51 -1.57 -2.59
C GLY A 198 18.77 -1.71 -3.42
N MET A 199 18.62 -1.85 -4.72
CA MET A 199 19.74 -1.98 -5.65
C MET A 199 20.58 -0.71 -5.81
N ILE A 200 20.00 0.45 -5.50
CA ILE A 200 20.68 1.74 -5.64
C ILE A 200 21.41 2.10 -4.35
N TYR A 201 20.95 1.60 -3.20
CA TYR A 201 21.51 1.94 -1.90
C TYR A 201 22.92 1.42 -1.71
N ASP A 202 23.14 0.15 -2.04
CA ASP A 202 24.39 -0.52 -1.72
C ASP A 202 25.47 -0.24 -2.74
N THR A 203 25.11 -0.06 -4.01
CA THR A 203 26.07 0.07 -5.11
C THR A 203 26.11 1.46 -5.73
N LYS A 204 25.10 2.31 -5.48
CA LYS A 204 24.86 3.58 -6.17
C LYS A 204 24.77 3.43 -7.70
N THR A 205 24.62 2.22 -8.16
CA THR A 205 24.46 1.85 -9.55
C THR A 205 23.28 0.89 -9.67
N TRP A 206 22.73 0.79 -10.90
CA TRP A 206 21.73 -0.21 -11.17
C TRP A 206 22.42 -1.56 -11.32
N GLU A 207 22.32 -2.42 -10.33
CA GLU A 207 22.73 -3.81 -10.45
C GLU A 207 21.52 -4.73 -10.48
N TYR A 208 21.42 -5.37 -11.59
CA TYR A 208 20.58 -6.48 -11.88
C TYR A 208 21.25 -7.72 -11.32
N PRO A 209 20.68 -8.45 -10.42
CA PRO A 209 19.39 -9.11 -10.55
C PRO A 209 18.45 -9.02 -9.34
N TYR A 210 18.69 -8.13 -8.40
CA TYR A 210 17.94 -8.09 -7.12
C TYR A 210 16.42 -8.11 -7.30
N LEU A 211 15.87 -7.20 -8.12
CA LEU A 211 14.42 -7.11 -8.33
C LEU A 211 13.85 -8.41 -8.89
N TYR A 212 14.51 -9.01 -9.87
CA TYR A 212 14.04 -10.24 -10.50
C TYR A 212 14.15 -11.44 -9.58
N ASN A 213 15.26 -11.56 -8.85
CA ASN A 213 15.44 -12.62 -7.86
C ASN A 213 14.37 -12.54 -6.78
N LEU A 214 14.04 -11.33 -6.32
CA LEU A 214 12.99 -11.14 -5.34
C LEU A 214 11.61 -11.55 -5.88
N ILE A 215 11.26 -11.12 -7.09
CA ILE A 215 10.01 -11.51 -7.73
C ILE A 215 9.96 -13.04 -7.92
N ASP A 216 11.04 -13.65 -8.38
CA ASP A 216 11.09 -15.10 -8.59
C ASP A 216 11.05 -15.89 -7.28
N GLN A 217 11.62 -15.37 -6.20
CA GLN A 217 11.45 -15.95 -4.86
C GLN A 217 9.97 -15.97 -4.44
N TYR A 218 9.27 -14.84 -4.56
CA TYR A 218 7.84 -14.79 -4.24
C TYR A 218 7.03 -15.72 -5.12
N ARG A 219 7.33 -15.81 -6.41
CA ARG A 219 6.67 -16.77 -7.30
C ARG A 219 6.90 -18.21 -6.88
N SER A 220 8.13 -18.55 -6.49
CA SER A 220 8.47 -19.91 -6.04
C SER A 220 7.70 -20.33 -4.79
N LEU A 221 7.30 -19.36 -3.95
CA LEU A 221 6.48 -19.61 -2.77
C LEU A 221 5.02 -19.95 -3.11
N GLY A 222 4.55 -19.60 -4.30
CA GLY A 222 3.18 -19.88 -4.74
C GLY A 222 2.81 -21.36 -4.65
N LYS A 223 3.76 -22.26 -4.90
CA LYS A 223 3.55 -23.70 -4.76
C LYS A 223 3.17 -24.14 -3.34
N TYR A 224 3.57 -23.39 -2.32
CA TYR A 224 3.24 -23.64 -0.92
C TYR A 224 2.00 -22.88 -0.45
N ASN A 225 1.45 -22.02 -1.31
CA ASN A 225 0.30 -21.16 -1.01
C ASN A 225 -0.80 -21.34 -2.07
N ASN A 226 -1.18 -22.60 -2.34
CA ASN A 226 -2.24 -22.97 -3.28
C ASN A 226 -2.10 -22.37 -4.70
N GLY A 227 -0.86 -22.20 -5.16
CA GLY A 227 -0.57 -21.57 -6.45
C GLY A 227 -0.60 -20.06 -6.44
N TYR A 228 -0.84 -19.43 -5.30
CA TYR A 228 -0.94 -17.98 -5.17
C TYR A 228 0.39 -17.35 -4.76
N ALA A 229 0.90 -16.45 -5.57
CA ALA A 229 2.06 -15.63 -5.24
C ALA A 229 1.65 -14.17 -5.07
N TYR A 230 2.17 -13.53 -4.05
CA TYR A 230 1.92 -12.13 -3.75
C TYR A 230 3.25 -11.38 -3.63
N ASN A 231 3.38 -10.31 -4.38
CA ASN A 231 4.44 -9.33 -4.25
C ASN A 231 3.88 -7.95 -4.58
N MET A 232 4.22 -6.95 -3.80
CA MET A 232 3.77 -5.59 -4.01
C MET A 232 4.89 -4.72 -4.55
N MET A 233 4.63 -3.99 -5.61
CA MET A 233 5.43 -2.87 -6.06
C MET A 233 4.65 -1.58 -5.82
N PHE A 234 5.15 -0.76 -4.90
CA PHE A 234 4.51 0.49 -4.52
C PHE A 234 5.32 1.69 -5.01
N VAL A 235 4.64 2.66 -5.56
CA VAL A 235 5.25 3.92 -6.02
C VAL A 235 4.48 5.10 -5.46
N GLY A 236 5.10 5.81 -4.54
CA GLY A 236 4.56 7.05 -4.00
C GLY A 236 5.15 8.28 -4.73
N PRO A 237 4.38 9.35 -4.98
CA PRO A 237 4.88 10.55 -5.66
C PRO A 237 6.10 11.17 -5.00
N GLY A 238 6.13 11.18 -3.66
CA GLY A 238 7.26 11.73 -2.89
C GLY A 238 8.56 10.93 -3.03
N TRP A 239 8.50 9.70 -3.56
CA TRP A 239 9.65 8.82 -3.72
C TRP A 239 10.25 8.89 -5.13
N MET A 240 9.44 9.26 -6.11
CA MET A 240 9.84 9.40 -7.51
C MET A 240 10.02 10.87 -7.90
N ASN A 241 10.10 11.76 -6.92
CA ASN A 241 10.28 13.18 -7.16
C ASN A 241 11.74 13.50 -7.48
N LYS A 242 11.97 14.26 -8.56
CA LYS A 242 13.28 14.79 -8.94
C LYS A 242 13.94 15.64 -7.86
N MET A 243 13.16 16.21 -6.96
CA MET A 243 13.63 17.03 -5.85
C MET A 243 14.21 16.23 -4.67
N GLY A 244 14.26 14.90 -4.80
CA GLY A 244 15.09 14.06 -3.97
C GLY A 244 14.79 14.06 -2.46
N ARG A 245 13.60 13.59 -2.05
CA ARG A 245 13.40 13.32 -0.61
C ARG A 245 14.41 12.30 -0.04
N TRP A 246 15.06 11.52 -0.92
CA TRP A 246 15.82 10.34 -0.55
C TRP A 246 17.19 10.24 -1.24
N GLU A 247 17.82 11.31 -1.59
CA GLU A 247 19.20 11.35 -2.12
C GLU A 247 19.53 10.38 -3.27
N GLN A 248 18.50 9.81 -3.92
CA GLN A 248 18.74 8.84 -4.98
C GLN A 248 18.49 9.44 -6.36
N PRO A 249 19.33 9.07 -7.33
CA PRO A 249 19.17 9.56 -8.68
C PRO A 249 17.79 9.15 -9.25
N TYR A 250 17.00 10.14 -9.65
CA TYR A 250 15.67 9.92 -10.21
C TYR A 250 15.71 8.97 -11.41
N GLU A 251 16.72 9.10 -12.23
CA GLU A 251 16.93 8.30 -13.45
C GLU A 251 17.07 6.81 -13.12
N LEU A 252 17.75 6.49 -12.03
CA LEU A 252 17.90 5.09 -11.59
C LEU A 252 16.59 4.54 -11.00
N LEU A 253 15.86 5.35 -10.23
CA LEU A 253 14.54 4.97 -9.73
C LEU A 253 13.55 4.74 -10.88
N TYR A 254 13.56 5.65 -11.85
CA TYR A 254 12.71 5.54 -13.04
C TYR A 254 13.05 4.29 -13.87
N LYS A 255 14.35 4.04 -14.07
CA LYS A 255 14.82 2.83 -14.77
C LYS A 255 14.38 1.57 -14.02
N SER A 256 14.57 1.53 -12.71
CA SER A 256 14.13 0.41 -11.86
C SER A 256 12.64 0.11 -12.01
N TYR A 257 11.83 1.14 -11.95
CA TYR A 257 10.40 1.00 -12.13
C TYR A 257 10.04 0.53 -13.54
N SER A 258 10.67 1.10 -14.55
CA SER A 258 10.48 0.69 -15.96
C SER A 258 10.81 -0.78 -16.18
N ASP A 259 11.97 -1.22 -15.69
CA ASP A 259 12.41 -2.61 -15.82
C ASP A 259 11.51 -3.57 -15.02
N GLY A 260 11.06 -3.16 -13.86
CA GLY A 260 10.06 -3.90 -13.07
C GLY A 260 8.75 -4.09 -13.83
N CYS A 261 8.20 -3.03 -14.41
CA CYS A 261 6.99 -3.11 -15.23
C CYS A 261 7.20 -4.04 -16.44
N ALA A 262 8.34 -3.94 -17.11
CA ALA A 262 8.66 -4.79 -18.24
C ALA A 262 8.76 -6.28 -17.85
N TYR A 263 9.34 -6.55 -16.69
CA TYR A 263 9.45 -7.92 -16.17
C TYR A 263 8.09 -8.51 -15.78
N TYR A 264 7.27 -7.78 -15.05
CA TYR A 264 5.91 -8.23 -14.75
C TYR A 264 5.07 -8.41 -16.02
N GLY A 265 5.20 -7.49 -16.97
CA GLY A 265 4.52 -7.63 -18.27
C GLY A 265 4.96 -8.87 -19.05
N LYS A 266 6.25 -9.22 -19.00
CA LYS A 266 6.77 -10.47 -19.55
C LYS A 266 6.16 -11.69 -18.85
N LEU A 267 6.20 -11.74 -17.53
CA LEU A 267 5.61 -12.84 -16.76
C LEU A 267 4.12 -13.03 -17.07
N LYS A 268 3.36 -11.94 -17.13
CA LYS A 268 1.94 -11.98 -17.50
C LYS A 268 1.72 -12.58 -18.90
N LYS A 269 2.53 -12.19 -19.89
CA LYS A 269 2.44 -12.75 -21.25
C LYS A 269 2.79 -14.24 -21.31
N GLU A 270 3.66 -14.70 -20.41
CA GLU A 270 4.05 -16.10 -20.29
C GLU A 270 3.09 -16.93 -19.44
N GLY A 271 2.02 -16.31 -18.91
CA GLY A 271 1.07 -16.98 -18.02
C GLY A 271 1.66 -17.37 -16.66
N LYS A 272 2.62 -16.60 -16.19
CA LYS A 272 3.35 -16.86 -14.94
C LYS A 272 2.98 -15.87 -13.87
#